data_295c83fd6126aaaa522e8b62af12a1f3
#
_entry.id   295c83fd6126aaaa522e8b62af12a1f3
#
_cell.length_a   1.000
_cell.length_b   1.000
_cell.length_c   1.000
_cell.angle_alpha   90.00
_cell.angle_beta   90.00
_cell.angle_gamma   90.00
#
_symmetry.space_group_name_H-M   'P 1'
#
loop_
_entity.id
_entity.type
_entity.pdbx_description
1 polymer ?
#
loop_
_entity_poly.entity_id
_entity_poly.type
_entity_poly.pdbx_seq_one_letter_code
_entity_poly.pdbx_strand_id
1 'polypeptide(L)'
;MKKLYIGVLFIGSVIVAQAQQKPHYTQYILNNYILNPALTGIENYFDVKVSARDQWVGLNGAPRTTFLTIQGPIDKTDTKTTATSFQLPGENPRGEAYWENYTPSKPHSGIGLILLNDHTGNFNNFTANVTYAYHIGITPTMNLAAGFGAGINHMHRDLSKTDFGDGVTVDPAQTSGNTNKLKPDLNAGLWLYSSNFFVGFSAQQIIPAAITYGDNTAPVQGKAVPHLFATAGYRFLLNDDINALPSVMVKYVSGTPTNPQFDANVKLQYRDLLWLGASYRFHDGYAGMVGLNVANTFNIGYSYDYTITPLNTASKGTHELIIGFLIGNRYADTCPRNVW
;
A
#
# COMPACT_ATOMS: atom_id res chain seq x y z
N MET A 1 2.70 34.99 -43.79
CA MET A 1 2.80 33.53 -43.60
C MET A 1 3.43 33.09 -42.29
N LYS A 2 4.25 33.88 -41.58
CA LYS A 2 4.83 33.50 -40.27
C LYS A 2 3.84 33.48 -39.09
N LYS A 3 2.69 34.14 -39.18
CA LYS A 3 1.67 34.19 -38.12
C LYS A 3 0.73 32.97 -38.11
N LEU A 4 0.73 32.16 -39.19
CA LEU A 4 -0.13 30.96 -39.28
C LEU A 4 0.50 29.75 -38.57
N TYR A 5 1.82 29.72 -38.42
CA TYR A 5 2.52 28.59 -37.75
C TYR A 5 2.47 28.66 -36.22
N ILE A 6 2.23 29.86 -35.65
CA ILE A 6 2.11 30.00 -34.17
C ILE A 6 0.73 29.52 -33.71
N GLY A 7 -0.31 29.64 -34.52
CA GLY A 7 -1.64 29.16 -34.21
C GLY A 7 -1.76 27.62 -34.21
N VAL A 8 -0.98 26.93 -35.04
CA VAL A 8 -1.00 25.46 -35.16
C VAL A 8 -0.21 24.80 -34.02
N LEU A 9 0.79 25.48 -33.46
CA LEU A 9 1.58 24.94 -32.34
C LEU A 9 0.80 24.96 -31.00
N PHE A 10 -0.23 25.80 -30.88
CA PHE A 10 -1.02 25.91 -29.63
C PHE A 10 -2.21 24.95 -29.58
N ILE A 11 -2.59 24.30 -30.69
CA ILE A 11 -3.71 23.33 -30.75
C ILE A 11 -3.26 21.92 -30.38
N GLY A 12 -1.95 21.66 -30.31
CA GLY A 12 -1.37 20.33 -30.03
C GLY A 12 -1.20 19.97 -28.56
N SER A 13 -1.48 20.87 -27.63
CA SER A 13 -1.25 20.62 -26.19
C SER A 13 -2.54 20.49 -25.36
N VAL A 14 -3.52 19.74 -25.85
CA VAL A 14 -4.54 19.19 -24.95
C VAL A 14 -3.90 17.98 -24.23
N ILE A 15 -3.10 18.28 -23.22
CA ILE A 15 -2.69 17.27 -22.24
C ILE A 15 -3.98 16.93 -21.49
N VAL A 16 -4.61 15.81 -21.87
CA VAL A 16 -5.69 15.22 -21.10
C VAL A 16 -5.05 14.71 -19.82
N ALA A 17 -5.03 15.53 -18.78
CA ALA A 17 -4.65 15.13 -17.42
C ALA A 17 -5.72 14.18 -16.90
N GLN A 18 -5.64 12.90 -17.25
CA GLN A 18 -6.45 11.82 -16.72
C GLN A 18 -5.60 11.03 -15.75
N ALA A 19 -5.57 11.39 -14.46
CA ALA A 19 -4.98 10.48 -13.51
C ALA A 19 -5.51 10.75 -12.10
N GLN A 20 -6.53 10.05 -11.69
CA GLN A 20 -6.72 9.77 -10.27
C GLN A 20 -5.84 8.57 -9.91
N GLN A 21 -4.66 8.84 -9.42
CA GLN A 21 -3.77 7.80 -8.89
C GLN A 21 -4.10 7.53 -7.42
N LYS A 22 -4.07 6.26 -7.01
CA LYS A 22 -4.08 5.92 -5.58
C LYS A 22 -2.83 6.46 -4.91
N PRO A 23 -2.92 6.81 -3.60
CA PRO A 23 -1.76 7.22 -2.83
C PRO A 23 -0.60 6.23 -2.96
N HIS A 24 0.61 6.75 -2.88
CA HIS A 24 1.82 5.94 -2.78
C HIS A 24 2.11 5.67 -1.31
N TYR A 25 2.41 4.43 -0.96
CA TYR A 25 2.83 4.01 0.37
C TYR A 25 4.28 3.61 0.31
N THR A 26 5.14 4.23 1.11
CA THR A 26 6.56 3.85 1.14
C THR A 26 6.76 2.65 2.04
N GLN A 27 6.03 2.60 3.15
CA GLN A 27 6.12 1.51 4.10
C GLN A 27 5.22 0.30 3.75
N TYR A 28 4.85 0.12 2.47
CA TYR A 28 4.12 -1.09 2.06
C TYR A 28 4.92 -2.37 2.35
N ILE A 29 6.25 -2.29 2.43
CA ILE A 29 7.11 -3.43 2.83
C ILE A 29 6.84 -3.93 4.26
N LEU A 30 6.17 -3.12 5.09
CA LEU A 30 5.68 -3.51 6.41
C LEU A 30 4.19 -3.88 6.40
N ASN A 31 3.48 -3.48 5.38
CA ASN A 31 2.06 -3.69 5.26
C ASN A 31 1.67 -4.00 3.81
N ASN A 32 2.22 -5.08 3.27
CA ASN A 32 1.87 -5.57 1.93
C ASN A 32 0.36 -5.86 1.78
N TYR A 33 -0.34 -6.07 2.90
CA TYR A 33 -1.79 -6.29 2.92
C TYR A 33 -2.58 -5.13 2.29
N ILE A 34 -2.12 -3.87 2.43
CA ILE A 34 -2.79 -2.72 1.80
C ILE A 34 -2.76 -2.78 0.26
N LEU A 35 -1.78 -3.50 -0.30
CA LEU A 35 -1.63 -3.69 -1.75
C LEU A 35 -2.33 -4.95 -2.25
N ASN A 36 -2.43 -6.00 -1.43
CA ASN A 36 -2.91 -7.29 -1.89
C ASN A 36 -3.82 -7.97 -0.85
N PRO A 37 -5.12 -8.15 -1.14
CA PRO A 37 -6.05 -8.78 -0.21
C PRO A 37 -5.77 -10.26 0.04
N ALA A 38 -4.93 -10.93 -0.76
CA ALA A 38 -4.52 -12.32 -0.51
C ALA A 38 -3.67 -12.51 0.75
N LEU A 39 -3.16 -11.43 1.34
CA LEU A 39 -2.43 -11.46 2.60
C LEU A 39 -3.34 -11.50 3.84
N THR A 40 -4.65 -11.37 3.66
CA THR A 40 -5.61 -11.39 4.77
C THR A 40 -5.51 -12.71 5.54
N GLY A 41 -5.14 -12.64 6.84
CA GLY A 41 -5.02 -13.83 7.69
C GLY A 41 -3.75 -14.65 7.54
N ILE A 42 -2.74 -14.14 6.83
CA ILE A 42 -1.45 -14.83 6.65
C ILE A 42 -0.70 -15.00 7.96
N GLU A 43 -0.88 -14.06 8.89
CA GLU A 43 -0.25 -14.09 10.21
C GLU A 43 -0.94 -15.08 11.17
N ASN A 44 -0.28 -15.36 12.31
CA ASN A 44 -0.83 -16.19 13.38
C ASN A 44 -1.59 -15.36 14.42
N TYR A 45 -1.73 -14.07 14.20
CA TYR A 45 -2.30 -13.08 15.11
C TYR A 45 -3.14 -12.08 14.34
N PHE A 46 -3.90 -11.27 15.05
CA PHE A 46 -4.54 -10.11 14.45
C PHE A 46 -3.52 -8.97 14.35
N ASP A 47 -3.28 -8.56 13.12
CA ASP A 47 -2.38 -7.46 12.77
C ASP A 47 -3.18 -6.19 12.55
N VAL A 48 -3.00 -5.22 13.45
CA VAL A 48 -3.66 -3.91 13.39
C VAL A 48 -2.61 -2.86 13.09
N LYS A 49 -2.71 -2.15 11.98
CA LYS A 49 -1.76 -1.10 11.62
C LYS A 49 -2.45 0.23 11.37
N VAL A 50 -1.90 1.29 11.94
CA VAL A 50 -2.28 2.67 11.69
C VAL A 50 -1.10 3.38 11.07
N SER A 51 -1.34 4.12 9.99
CA SER A 51 -0.30 4.95 9.37
C SER A 51 -0.81 6.36 9.10
N ALA A 52 0.13 7.30 9.18
CA ALA A 52 -0.05 8.68 8.77
C ALA A 52 1.12 9.07 7.86
N ARG A 53 0.79 9.59 6.68
CA ARG A 53 1.74 10.04 5.66
C ARG A 53 1.45 11.48 5.28
N ASP A 54 2.45 12.34 5.44
CA ASP A 54 2.48 13.73 4.95
C ASP A 54 3.41 13.79 3.74
N GLN A 55 2.82 13.88 2.55
CA GLN A 55 3.58 13.90 1.30
C GLN A 55 3.92 15.35 0.91
N TRP A 56 5.15 15.56 0.41
CA TRP A 56 5.64 16.85 -0.10
C TRP A 56 5.45 17.99 0.91
N VAL A 57 5.93 17.81 2.11
CA VAL A 57 5.82 18.79 3.21
C VAL A 57 6.33 20.16 2.77
N GLY A 58 5.55 21.19 3.04
CA GLY A 58 5.81 22.58 2.64
C GLY A 58 4.99 23.07 1.43
N LEU A 59 4.40 22.16 0.66
CA LEU A 59 3.49 22.52 -0.41
C LEU A 59 2.07 22.72 0.12
N ASN A 60 1.41 23.79 -0.31
CA ASN A 60 0.01 24.01 0.03
C ASN A 60 -0.88 22.99 -0.69
N GLY A 61 -1.80 22.36 0.04
CA GLY A 61 -2.67 21.33 -0.51
C GLY A 61 -1.98 19.99 -0.81
N ALA A 62 -0.78 19.77 -0.28
CA ALA A 62 -0.06 18.51 -0.42
C ALA A 62 -0.85 17.31 0.11
N PRO A 63 -0.68 16.11 -0.47
CA PRO A 63 -1.41 14.91 -0.05
C PRO A 63 -1.11 14.51 1.38
N ARG A 64 -2.18 14.20 2.14
CA ARG A 64 -2.12 13.60 3.47
C ARG A 64 -2.93 12.32 3.47
N THR A 65 -2.27 11.21 3.73
CA THR A 65 -2.90 9.90 3.72
C THR A 65 -2.85 9.30 5.10
N THR A 66 -4.00 8.82 5.59
CA THR A 66 -4.07 8.02 6.81
C THR A 66 -4.75 6.70 6.50
N PHE A 67 -4.29 5.61 7.09
CA PHE A 67 -4.99 4.35 6.98
C PHE A 67 -5.02 3.57 8.29
N LEU A 68 -6.04 2.76 8.43
CA LEU A 68 -6.17 1.70 9.43
C LEU A 68 -6.37 0.39 8.69
N THR A 69 -5.52 -0.60 8.97
CA THR A 69 -5.70 -1.96 8.51
C THR A 69 -5.83 -2.91 9.70
N ILE A 70 -6.77 -3.84 9.61
CA ILE A 70 -6.97 -4.89 10.60
C ILE A 70 -7.12 -6.19 9.82
N GLN A 71 -6.35 -7.21 10.13
CA GLN A 71 -6.50 -8.51 9.51
C GLN A 71 -6.03 -9.62 10.43
N GLY A 72 -6.60 -10.80 10.27
CA GLY A 72 -6.20 -11.97 11.05
C GLY A 72 -6.86 -13.24 10.56
N PRO A 73 -6.34 -14.41 11.00
CA PRO A 73 -6.91 -15.71 10.66
C PRO A 73 -8.20 -15.97 11.43
N ILE A 74 -9.13 -16.72 10.82
CA ILE A 74 -10.39 -17.11 11.45
C ILE A 74 -10.27 -18.50 12.06
N ASP A 75 -9.77 -19.47 11.29
CA ASP A 75 -9.81 -20.91 11.59
C ASP A 75 -8.43 -21.58 11.51
N LYS A 76 -7.36 -20.80 11.71
CA LYS A 76 -5.99 -21.29 11.72
C LYS A 76 -5.74 -22.13 12.98
N THR A 77 -5.60 -23.45 12.80
CA THR A 77 -5.51 -24.42 13.90
C THR A 77 -4.08 -24.79 14.28
N ASP A 78 -3.11 -24.38 13.49
CA ASP A 78 -1.69 -24.70 13.64
C ASP A 78 -0.91 -23.64 14.45
N THR A 79 -1.61 -22.72 15.10
CA THR A 79 -1.03 -21.71 16.00
C THR A 79 -0.70 -22.25 17.40
N LYS A 80 -0.90 -23.54 17.62
CA LYS A 80 -0.68 -24.13 18.94
C LYS A 80 0.82 -24.32 19.21
N THR A 81 1.30 -23.67 20.24
CA THR A 81 2.64 -23.89 20.78
C THR A 81 2.72 -25.26 21.46
N THR A 82 3.80 -26.00 21.21
CA THR A 82 4.12 -27.20 22.04
C THR A 82 4.87 -26.77 23.28
N ALA A 83 4.84 -27.61 24.33
CA ALA A 83 5.55 -27.35 25.60
C ALA A 83 7.08 -27.21 25.41
N THR A 84 7.61 -27.67 24.28
CA THR A 84 9.03 -27.60 23.92
C THR A 84 9.39 -26.44 23.01
N SER A 85 8.43 -25.66 22.51
CA SER A 85 8.66 -24.53 21.61
C SER A 85 8.88 -23.22 22.37
N PHE A 86 9.84 -23.22 23.30
CA PHE A 86 10.25 -22.02 24.01
C PHE A 86 11.26 -21.25 23.17
N GLN A 87 10.88 -20.06 22.72
CA GLN A 87 11.82 -19.06 22.22
C GLN A 87 11.96 -17.95 23.25
N LEU A 88 13.19 -17.64 23.62
CA LEU A 88 13.46 -16.54 24.55
C LEU A 88 13.27 -15.20 23.82
N PRO A 89 12.81 -14.16 24.53
CA PRO A 89 12.78 -12.82 23.97
C PRO A 89 14.14 -12.39 23.44
N GLY A 90 14.21 -11.91 22.21
CA GLY A 90 15.44 -11.47 21.55
C GLY A 90 16.17 -12.54 20.75
N GLU A 91 15.71 -13.79 20.72
CA GLU A 91 16.16 -14.77 19.73
C GLU A 91 15.59 -14.44 18.35
N ASN A 92 16.26 -14.92 17.30
CA ASN A 92 15.78 -14.79 15.93
C ASN A 92 14.83 -15.96 15.58
N PRO A 93 13.50 -15.79 15.66
CA PRO A 93 12.56 -16.88 15.38
C PRO A 93 12.56 -17.30 13.90
N ARG A 94 13.28 -16.56 13.06
CA ARG A 94 13.38 -16.76 11.61
C ARG A 94 14.82 -17.01 11.16
N GLY A 95 15.67 -17.54 12.06
CA GLY A 95 17.01 -17.97 11.77
C GLY A 95 17.08 -19.26 10.95
N GLU A 96 18.23 -19.92 10.91
CA GLU A 96 18.48 -21.11 10.10
C GLU A 96 17.50 -22.25 10.39
N ALA A 97 17.23 -22.52 11.67
CA ALA A 97 16.29 -23.54 12.10
C ALA A 97 14.85 -23.33 11.55
N TYR A 98 14.43 -22.10 11.37
CA TYR A 98 13.16 -21.78 10.73
C TYR A 98 13.11 -22.22 9.27
N TRP A 99 14.21 -22.08 8.55
CA TRP A 99 14.29 -22.46 7.13
C TRP A 99 14.33 -23.97 6.95
N GLU A 100 15.10 -24.64 7.77
CA GLU A 100 15.25 -26.11 7.73
C GLU A 100 13.95 -26.83 8.09
N ASN A 101 13.21 -26.29 9.06
CA ASN A 101 12.00 -26.89 9.59
C ASN A 101 10.70 -26.26 9.05
N TYR A 102 10.79 -25.41 8.02
CA TYR A 102 9.62 -24.75 7.46
C TYR A 102 8.62 -25.76 6.90
N THR A 103 7.38 -25.63 7.34
CA THR A 103 6.23 -26.36 6.79
C THR A 103 5.13 -25.37 6.41
N PRO A 104 4.40 -25.64 5.32
CA PRO A 104 3.27 -24.83 4.93
C PRO A 104 2.21 -24.80 6.01
N SER A 105 1.53 -23.66 6.13
CA SER A 105 0.36 -23.56 7.00
C SER A 105 -0.72 -24.54 6.56
N LYS A 106 -1.46 -25.10 7.52
CA LYS A 106 -2.70 -25.80 7.20
C LYS A 106 -3.67 -24.87 6.50
N PRO A 107 -4.56 -25.42 5.64
CA PRO A 107 -5.59 -24.62 5.00
C PRO A 107 -6.38 -23.81 6.03
N HIS A 108 -6.49 -22.51 5.83
CA HIS A 108 -7.20 -21.59 6.72
C HIS A 108 -7.72 -20.37 5.98
N SER A 109 -8.70 -19.71 6.59
CA SER A 109 -9.29 -18.47 6.10
C SER A 109 -8.79 -17.28 6.91
N GLY A 110 -8.83 -16.11 6.28
CA GLY A 110 -8.59 -14.84 6.94
C GLY A 110 -9.68 -13.82 6.65
N ILE A 111 -9.88 -12.91 7.58
CA ILE A 111 -10.76 -11.74 7.42
C ILE A 111 -9.99 -10.47 7.76
N GLY A 112 -10.35 -9.38 7.09
CA GLY A 112 -9.72 -8.09 7.37
C GLY A 112 -10.56 -6.90 6.97
N LEU A 113 -10.10 -5.73 7.40
CA LEU A 113 -10.70 -4.43 7.15
C LEU A 113 -9.59 -3.45 6.77
N ILE A 114 -9.85 -2.66 5.73
CA ILE A 114 -8.99 -1.55 5.31
C ILE A 114 -9.83 -0.29 5.32
N LEU A 115 -9.45 0.70 6.13
CA LEU A 115 -9.97 2.06 6.09
C LEU A 115 -8.85 2.98 5.65
N LEU A 116 -9.09 3.76 4.62
CA LEU A 116 -8.12 4.69 4.03
C LEU A 116 -8.77 6.04 3.84
N ASN A 117 -8.11 7.10 4.28
CA ASN A 117 -8.50 8.47 3.98
C ASN A 117 -7.33 9.21 3.35
N ASP A 118 -7.55 9.74 2.15
CA ASP A 118 -6.57 10.51 1.40
C ASP A 118 -7.12 11.90 1.11
N HIS A 119 -6.45 12.91 1.61
CA HIS A 119 -6.78 14.31 1.42
C HIS A 119 -5.74 14.98 0.55
N THR A 120 -6.11 15.41 -0.65
CA THR A 120 -5.23 16.04 -1.62
C THR A 120 -5.87 17.30 -2.19
N GLY A 121 -5.32 18.47 -1.87
CA GLY A 121 -5.90 19.76 -2.25
C GLY A 121 -7.34 19.90 -1.77
N ASN A 122 -8.27 20.01 -2.70
CA ASN A 122 -9.70 20.13 -2.44
C ASN A 122 -10.44 18.78 -2.44
N PHE A 123 -9.72 17.67 -2.65
CA PHE A 123 -10.31 16.35 -2.72
C PHE A 123 -10.06 15.57 -1.42
N ASN A 124 -11.09 14.93 -0.94
CA ASN A 124 -11.02 13.94 0.12
C ASN A 124 -11.57 12.61 -0.38
N ASN A 125 -10.76 11.56 -0.28
CA ASN A 125 -11.09 10.24 -0.79
C ASN A 125 -11.04 9.23 0.37
N PHE A 126 -12.20 8.79 0.81
CA PHE A 126 -12.34 7.78 1.87
C PHE A 126 -12.68 6.43 1.27
N THR A 127 -11.90 5.40 1.60
CA THR A 127 -12.12 4.02 1.16
C THR A 127 -12.33 3.12 2.38
N ALA A 128 -13.33 2.27 2.33
CA ALA A 128 -13.58 1.23 3.33
C ALA A 128 -13.80 -0.12 2.63
N ASN A 129 -12.95 -1.09 2.90
CA ASN A 129 -12.97 -2.43 2.30
C ASN A 129 -12.92 -3.51 3.36
N VAL A 130 -13.80 -4.50 3.24
CA VAL A 130 -13.70 -5.78 3.93
C VAL A 130 -13.00 -6.76 3.00
N THR A 131 -12.08 -7.55 3.54
CA THR A 131 -11.29 -8.50 2.77
C THR A 131 -11.44 -9.91 3.34
N TYR A 132 -11.31 -10.88 2.45
CA TYR A 132 -11.27 -12.29 2.78
C TYR A 132 -10.20 -12.96 1.93
N ALA A 133 -9.45 -13.90 2.52
CA ALA A 133 -8.53 -14.74 1.76
C ALA A 133 -8.57 -16.18 2.30
N TYR A 134 -8.18 -17.10 1.41
CA TYR A 134 -8.02 -18.51 1.71
C TYR A 134 -6.59 -18.93 1.38
N HIS A 135 -5.95 -19.59 2.33
CA HIS A 135 -4.56 -20.03 2.27
C HIS A 135 -4.49 -21.55 2.22
N ILE A 136 -3.66 -22.10 1.31
CA ILE A 136 -3.42 -23.53 1.17
C ILE A 136 -1.94 -23.81 0.98
N GLY A 137 -1.45 -24.90 1.55
CA GLY A 137 -0.16 -25.48 1.19
C GLY A 137 -0.28 -26.22 -0.14
N ILE A 138 0.52 -25.84 -1.12
CA ILE A 138 0.53 -26.49 -2.45
C ILE A 138 1.71 -27.45 -2.65
N THR A 139 2.77 -27.24 -1.89
CA THR A 139 3.94 -28.14 -1.81
C THR A 139 4.40 -28.26 -0.36
N PRO A 140 5.35 -29.15 -0.02
CA PRO A 140 5.89 -29.22 1.34
C PRO A 140 6.58 -27.94 1.86
N THR A 141 6.85 -26.97 0.97
CA THR A 141 7.57 -25.73 1.33
C THR A 141 6.90 -24.46 0.82
N MET A 142 5.75 -24.55 0.14
CA MET A 142 5.09 -23.39 -0.46
C MET A 142 3.61 -23.32 -0.15
N ASN A 143 3.14 -22.12 0.07
CA ASN A 143 1.74 -21.78 0.25
C ASN A 143 1.26 -20.91 -0.92
N LEU A 144 0.00 -21.05 -1.25
CA LEU A 144 -0.74 -20.18 -2.14
C LEU A 144 -1.93 -19.57 -1.39
N ALA A 145 -2.10 -18.27 -1.51
CA ALA A 145 -3.28 -17.57 -1.02
C ALA A 145 -4.02 -16.89 -2.17
N ALA A 146 -5.33 -16.95 -2.13
CA ALA A 146 -6.20 -16.16 -2.99
C ALA A 146 -7.13 -15.32 -2.13
N GLY A 147 -7.25 -14.02 -2.45
CA GLY A 147 -8.04 -13.10 -1.66
C GLY A 147 -8.83 -12.14 -2.52
N PHE A 148 -9.92 -11.66 -1.96
CA PHE A 148 -10.73 -10.60 -2.53
C PHE A 148 -11.11 -9.57 -1.46
N GLY A 149 -11.40 -8.35 -1.90
CA GLY A 149 -11.91 -7.26 -1.07
C GLY A 149 -13.09 -6.61 -1.73
N ALA A 150 -14.09 -6.25 -0.94
CA ALA A 150 -15.26 -5.52 -1.38
C ALA A 150 -15.56 -4.38 -0.41
N GLY A 151 -15.96 -3.25 -0.96
CA GLY A 151 -16.25 -2.08 -0.15
C GLY A 151 -16.72 -0.90 -0.95
N ILE A 152 -16.50 0.26 -0.40
CA ILE A 152 -16.93 1.54 -0.96
C ILE A 152 -15.78 2.53 -0.99
N ASN A 153 -15.83 3.38 -2.00
CA ASN A 153 -14.96 4.56 -2.12
C ASN A 153 -15.86 5.80 -2.18
N HIS A 154 -15.70 6.71 -1.23
CA HIS A 154 -16.40 7.97 -1.13
C HIS A 154 -15.45 9.12 -1.45
N MET A 155 -15.72 9.81 -2.55
CA MET A 155 -14.99 11.01 -2.97
C MET A 155 -15.80 12.25 -2.67
N HIS A 156 -15.18 13.16 -1.94
CA HIS A 156 -15.72 14.48 -1.64
C HIS A 156 -14.80 15.56 -2.20
N ARG A 157 -15.38 16.57 -2.81
CA ARG A 157 -14.69 17.77 -3.27
C ARG A 157 -15.18 18.98 -2.47
N ASP A 158 -14.26 19.69 -1.82
CA ASP A 158 -14.53 20.92 -1.09
C ASP A 158 -14.29 22.14 -1.99
N LEU A 159 -15.37 22.71 -2.51
CA LEU A 159 -15.29 23.88 -3.39
C LEU A 159 -14.90 25.17 -2.67
N SER A 160 -15.11 25.25 -1.35
CA SER A 160 -14.78 26.45 -0.55
C SER A 160 -13.27 26.73 -0.50
N LYS A 161 -12.45 25.72 -0.75
CA LYS A 161 -10.99 25.80 -0.78
C LYS A 161 -10.40 26.04 -2.18
N THR A 162 -11.24 26.28 -3.19
CA THR A 162 -10.79 26.52 -4.56
C THR A 162 -10.51 28.00 -4.71
N ASP A 163 -9.26 28.35 -5.01
CA ASP A 163 -8.86 29.71 -5.39
C ASP A 163 -9.01 29.85 -6.90
N PHE A 164 -9.92 30.72 -7.34
CA PHE A 164 -10.17 30.98 -8.75
C PHE A 164 -9.32 32.10 -9.34
N GLY A 165 -8.47 32.74 -8.52
CA GLY A 165 -7.70 33.92 -8.91
C GLY A 165 -8.58 35.17 -9.14
N ASP A 166 -7.95 36.33 -9.26
CA ASP A 166 -8.54 37.61 -9.68
C ASP A 166 -9.89 38.02 -9.04
N GLY A 167 -10.13 37.63 -7.79
CA GLY A 167 -11.35 38.05 -7.06
C GLY A 167 -12.65 37.41 -7.51
N VAL A 168 -12.59 36.40 -8.40
CA VAL A 168 -13.76 35.58 -8.77
C VAL A 168 -14.04 34.62 -7.62
N THR A 169 -15.07 34.89 -6.83
CA THR A 169 -15.44 34.07 -5.68
C THR A 169 -16.13 32.76 -6.06
N VAL A 170 -16.65 32.67 -7.26
CA VAL A 170 -17.43 31.51 -7.72
C VAL A 170 -17.35 31.36 -9.23
N ASP A 171 -16.86 30.23 -9.72
CA ASP A 171 -17.01 29.82 -11.11
C ASP A 171 -18.40 29.19 -11.30
N PRO A 172 -19.29 29.77 -12.16
CA PRO A 172 -20.63 29.23 -12.41
C PRO A 172 -20.60 27.76 -12.88
N ALA A 173 -19.57 27.34 -13.61
CA ALA A 173 -19.39 25.95 -14.05
C ALA A 173 -19.09 24.97 -12.89
N GLN A 174 -18.69 25.48 -11.75
CA GLN A 174 -18.30 24.68 -10.58
C GLN A 174 -19.30 24.74 -9.42
N THR A 175 -20.25 25.70 -9.43
CA THR A 175 -21.22 25.91 -8.34
C THR A 175 -22.34 24.91 -8.29
N SER A 176 -22.68 24.26 -9.38
CA SER A 176 -23.85 23.38 -9.50
C SER A 176 -23.52 21.89 -9.52
N GLY A 177 -22.30 21.49 -9.19
CA GLY A 177 -21.89 20.08 -9.26
C GLY A 177 -22.13 19.28 -7.98
N ASN A 178 -22.47 18.01 -8.13
CA ASN A 178 -22.48 17.07 -7.01
C ASN A 178 -21.05 16.83 -6.52
N THR A 179 -20.74 17.35 -5.34
CA THR A 179 -19.41 17.29 -4.72
C THR A 179 -19.13 15.93 -4.05
N ASN A 180 -20.13 15.08 -3.90
CA ASN A 180 -20.05 13.77 -3.28
C ASN A 180 -20.28 12.65 -4.29
N LYS A 181 -19.37 11.70 -4.36
CA LYS A 181 -19.47 10.49 -5.20
C LYS A 181 -19.19 9.27 -4.37
N LEU A 182 -20.14 8.36 -4.29
CA LEU A 182 -19.97 7.04 -3.69
C LEU A 182 -19.86 5.99 -4.79
N LYS A 183 -18.86 5.09 -4.67
CA LYS A 183 -18.60 4.05 -5.66
C LYS A 183 -18.33 2.72 -4.97
N PRO A 184 -18.72 1.60 -5.58
CA PRO A 184 -18.24 0.29 -5.16
C PRO A 184 -16.73 0.18 -5.44
N ASP A 185 -16.01 -0.47 -4.53
CA ASP A 185 -14.61 -0.82 -4.68
C ASP A 185 -14.45 -2.33 -4.57
N LEU A 186 -13.89 -2.96 -5.61
CA LEU A 186 -13.56 -4.39 -5.62
C LEU A 186 -12.08 -4.57 -5.86
N ASN A 187 -11.50 -5.48 -5.09
CA ASN A 187 -10.09 -5.83 -5.15
C ASN A 187 -9.95 -7.35 -5.17
N ALA A 188 -8.93 -7.85 -5.85
CA ALA A 188 -8.58 -9.27 -5.88
C ALA A 188 -7.07 -9.45 -5.89
N GLY A 189 -6.60 -10.59 -5.40
CA GLY A 189 -5.18 -10.87 -5.37
C GLY A 189 -4.83 -12.34 -5.22
N LEU A 190 -3.60 -12.65 -5.57
CA LEU A 190 -2.93 -13.92 -5.39
C LEU A 190 -1.60 -13.68 -4.71
N TRP A 191 -1.19 -14.60 -3.82
CA TRP A 191 0.06 -14.53 -3.09
C TRP A 191 0.66 -15.93 -2.95
N LEU A 192 1.78 -16.15 -3.60
CA LEU A 192 2.59 -17.35 -3.45
C LEU A 192 3.74 -17.05 -2.51
N TYR A 193 3.93 -17.86 -1.48
CA TYR A 193 4.95 -17.60 -0.46
C TYR A 193 5.55 -18.88 0.14
N SER A 194 6.77 -18.71 0.61
CA SER A 194 7.60 -19.74 1.25
C SER A 194 8.38 -19.10 2.41
N SER A 195 9.27 -19.86 3.06
CA SER A 195 10.18 -19.32 4.07
C SER A 195 11.14 -18.25 3.53
N ASN A 196 11.47 -18.30 2.25
CA ASN A 196 12.55 -17.50 1.66
C ASN A 196 12.14 -16.64 0.46
N PHE A 197 10.93 -16.78 -0.08
CA PHE A 197 10.47 -15.92 -1.18
C PHE A 197 8.97 -15.70 -1.16
N PHE A 198 8.55 -14.65 -1.83
CA PHE A 198 7.16 -14.44 -2.19
C PHE A 198 7.03 -13.86 -3.60
N VAL A 199 5.87 -14.13 -4.22
CA VAL A 199 5.41 -13.49 -5.45
C VAL A 199 3.93 -13.17 -5.30
N GLY A 200 3.56 -11.93 -5.52
CA GLY A 200 2.20 -11.45 -5.38
C GLY A 200 1.70 -10.73 -6.63
N PHE A 201 0.42 -10.93 -6.93
CA PHE A 201 -0.30 -10.18 -7.94
C PHE A 201 -1.60 -9.67 -7.35
N SER A 202 -1.95 -8.41 -7.60
CA SER A 202 -3.24 -7.88 -7.19
C SER A 202 -3.78 -6.86 -8.19
N ALA A 203 -5.11 -6.77 -8.21
CA ALA A 203 -5.86 -5.77 -8.92
C ALA A 203 -6.75 -5.04 -7.94
N GLN A 204 -6.67 -3.73 -7.92
CA GLN A 204 -7.49 -2.87 -7.08
C GLN A 204 -8.35 -1.95 -7.93
N GLN A 205 -9.52 -1.55 -7.40
CA GLN A 205 -10.52 -0.75 -8.15
C GLN A 205 -10.91 -1.43 -9.46
N ILE A 206 -11.18 -2.73 -9.41
CA ILE A 206 -11.46 -3.56 -10.60
C ILE A 206 -12.67 -3.05 -11.37
N ILE A 207 -13.65 -2.45 -10.68
CA ILE A 207 -14.82 -1.85 -11.31
C ILE A 207 -14.49 -0.43 -11.77
N PRO A 208 -14.35 -0.19 -13.08
CA PRO A 208 -14.16 1.16 -13.59
C PRO A 208 -15.43 1.98 -13.34
N ALA A 209 -15.28 3.17 -12.80
CA ALA A 209 -16.42 4.06 -12.57
C ALA A 209 -16.14 5.45 -13.12
N ALA A 210 -17.09 5.98 -13.90
CA ALA A 210 -17.02 7.37 -14.34
C ALA A 210 -17.18 8.32 -13.15
N ILE A 211 -16.35 9.37 -13.13
CA ILE A 211 -16.38 10.42 -12.13
C ILE A 211 -16.71 11.71 -12.86
N THR A 212 -17.95 12.16 -12.75
CA THR A 212 -18.40 13.40 -13.38
C THR A 212 -18.54 14.45 -12.28
N TYR A 213 -17.84 15.58 -12.46
CA TYR A 213 -17.99 16.77 -11.66
C TYR A 213 -18.54 17.88 -12.55
N GLY A 214 -19.41 18.74 -12.00
CA GLY A 214 -20.02 19.83 -12.74
C GLY A 214 -21.43 19.52 -13.24
N ASP A 215 -22.04 20.51 -13.86
CA ASP A 215 -23.39 20.45 -14.43
C ASP A 215 -23.37 19.73 -15.79
N ASN A 216 -24.55 19.29 -16.24
CA ASN A 216 -24.73 18.56 -17.50
C ASN A 216 -24.27 19.31 -18.76
N THR A 217 -24.02 20.62 -18.64
CA THR A 217 -23.61 21.49 -19.76
C THR A 217 -22.09 21.48 -20.04
N ALA A 218 -21.26 21.22 -19.02
CA ALA A 218 -19.79 21.14 -19.16
C ALA A 218 -19.21 20.18 -18.13
N PRO A 219 -19.45 18.85 -18.23
CA PRO A 219 -18.98 17.90 -17.23
C PRO A 219 -17.48 17.70 -17.32
N VAL A 220 -16.76 17.92 -16.21
CA VAL A 220 -15.40 17.43 -16.07
C VAL A 220 -15.48 15.94 -15.78
N GLN A 221 -15.00 15.12 -16.70
CA GLN A 221 -15.04 13.67 -16.58
C GLN A 221 -13.69 13.13 -16.13
N GLY A 222 -13.67 12.42 -14.99
CA GLY A 222 -12.61 11.53 -14.60
C GLY A 222 -13.08 10.07 -14.70
N LYS A 223 -12.15 9.13 -14.64
CA LYS A 223 -12.45 7.70 -14.59
C LYS A 223 -11.61 7.04 -13.51
N ALA A 224 -12.26 6.36 -12.57
CA ALA A 224 -11.56 5.41 -11.73
C ALA A 224 -11.19 4.20 -12.59
N VAL A 225 -9.93 3.80 -12.56
CA VAL A 225 -9.39 2.74 -13.40
C VAL A 225 -8.68 1.70 -12.54
N PRO A 226 -8.63 0.44 -12.99
CA PRO A 226 -7.93 -0.62 -12.27
C PRO A 226 -6.44 -0.31 -12.08
N HIS A 227 -5.96 -0.56 -10.86
CA HIS A 227 -4.55 -0.52 -10.51
C HIS A 227 -4.05 -1.95 -10.33
N LEU A 228 -3.08 -2.34 -11.13
CA LEU A 228 -2.46 -3.66 -11.07
C LEU A 228 -1.12 -3.55 -10.36
N PHE A 229 -0.86 -4.49 -9.45
CA PHE A 229 0.39 -4.59 -8.71
C PHE A 229 0.98 -5.99 -8.92
N ALA A 230 2.28 -6.03 -9.18
CA ALA A 230 3.08 -7.23 -9.11
C ALA A 230 4.20 -7.00 -8.11
N THR A 231 4.35 -7.89 -7.14
CA THR A 231 5.38 -7.80 -6.11
C THR A 231 6.16 -9.10 -6.02
N ALA A 232 7.44 -9.01 -5.78
CA ALA A 232 8.27 -10.18 -5.51
C ALA A 232 9.40 -9.81 -4.54
N GLY A 233 9.79 -10.76 -3.72
CA GLY A 233 10.90 -10.58 -2.79
C GLY A 233 11.54 -11.90 -2.42
N TYR A 234 12.76 -11.81 -1.97
CA TYR A 234 13.56 -12.94 -1.52
C TYR A 234 14.24 -12.60 -0.20
N ARG A 235 14.35 -13.57 0.68
CA ARG A 235 15.02 -13.45 1.97
C ARG A 235 16.35 -14.20 1.94
N PHE A 236 17.40 -13.47 2.19
CA PHE A 236 18.75 -14.00 2.41
C PHE A 236 19.06 -14.00 3.90
N LEU A 237 19.43 -15.13 4.44
CA LEU A 237 20.01 -15.23 5.77
C LEU A 237 21.52 -14.89 5.65
N LEU A 238 21.93 -13.72 6.13
CA LEU A 238 23.33 -13.30 6.08
C LEU A 238 24.14 -13.94 7.20
N ASN A 239 23.53 -14.09 8.36
CA ASN A 239 23.97 -14.85 9.51
C ASN A 239 22.75 -15.14 10.41
N ASP A 240 22.95 -15.83 11.54
CA ASP A 240 21.86 -16.23 12.44
C ASP A 240 21.01 -15.07 12.95
N ASP A 241 21.55 -13.87 12.97
CA ASP A 241 20.90 -12.67 13.50
C ASP A 241 20.38 -11.72 12.43
N ILE A 242 20.89 -11.77 11.20
CA ILE A 242 20.64 -10.74 10.18
C ILE A 242 20.05 -11.36 8.93
N ASN A 243 18.89 -10.87 8.55
CA ASN A 243 18.22 -11.16 7.29
C ASN A 243 18.30 -9.95 6.35
N ALA A 244 18.54 -10.18 5.07
CA ALA A 244 18.38 -9.20 4.00
C ALA A 244 17.18 -9.60 3.12
N LEU A 245 16.26 -8.66 2.91
CA LEU A 245 15.01 -8.86 2.17
C LEU A 245 14.92 -7.87 1.01
N PRO A 246 15.64 -8.10 -0.11
CA PRO A 246 15.38 -7.36 -1.33
C PRO A 246 13.99 -7.70 -1.86
N SER A 247 13.30 -6.68 -2.38
CA SER A 247 11.99 -6.82 -3.01
C SER A 247 11.78 -5.80 -4.11
N VAL A 248 10.88 -6.11 -5.03
CA VAL A 248 10.49 -5.23 -6.12
C VAL A 248 8.97 -5.15 -6.20
N MET A 249 8.48 -4.00 -6.61
CA MET A 249 7.08 -3.79 -6.93
C MET A 249 6.95 -3.11 -8.28
N VAL A 250 6.00 -3.57 -9.07
CA VAL A 250 5.56 -2.94 -10.31
C VAL A 250 4.11 -2.54 -10.15
N LYS A 251 3.82 -1.25 -10.35
CA LYS A 251 2.46 -0.71 -10.38
C LYS A 251 2.12 -0.28 -11.80
N TYR A 252 1.01 -0.77 -12.31
CA TYR A 252 0.45 -0.36 -13.60
C TYR A 252 -0.97 0.17 -13.43
N VAL A 253 -1.26 1.32 -14.01
CA VAL A 253 -2.60 1.95 -13.99
C VAL A 253 -3.23 1.76 -15.36
N SER A 254 -4.30 0.97 -15.41
CA SER A 254 -4.96 0.61 -16.67
C SER A 254 -5.61 1.84 -17.32
N GLY A 255 -5.51 1.92 -18.64
CA GLY A 255 -6.19 2.97 -19.42
C GLY A 255 -5.58 4.37 -19.27
N THR A 256 -4.40 4.49 -18.70
CA THR A 256 -3.61 5.72 -18.69
C THR A 256 -2.39 5.56 -19.61
N PRO A 257 -1.92 6.60 -20.31
CA PRO A 257 -0.71 6.53 -21.12
C PRO A 257 0.57 6.56 -20.27
N THR A 258 0.48 6.32 -18.97
CA THR A 258 1.62 6.35 -18.05
C THR A 258 2.40 5.04 -18.10
N ASN A 259 3.72 5.15 -18.05
CA ASN A 259 4.60 3.99 -17.91
C ASN A 259 4.36 3.28 -16.57
N PRO A 260 4.57 1.95 -16.51
CA PRO A 260 4.58 1.24 -15.24
C PRO A 260 5.59 1.87 -14.26
N GLN A 261 5.21 1.98 -13.01
CA GLN A 261 6.09 2.43 -11.95
C GLN A 261 6.81 1.23 -11.35
N PHE A 262 8.12 1.37 -11.13
CA PHE A 262 8.98 0.36 -10.55
C PHE A 262 9.56 0.86 -9.24
N ASP A 263 9.41 0.08 -8.17
CA ASP A 263 10.00 0.31 -6.87
C ASP A 263 10.92 -0.86 -6.52
N ALA A 264 12.17 -0.57 -6.21
CA ALA A 264 13.13 -1.55 -5.69
C ALA A 264 13.42 -1.24 -4.23
N ASN A 265 13.39 -2.25 -3.37
CA ASN A 265 13.59 -2.09 -1.94
C ASN A 265 14.59 -3.11 -1.42
N VAL A 266 15.23 -2.75 -0.32
CA VAL A 266 15.96 -3.67 0.52
C VAL A 266 15.64 -3.39 1.98
N LYS A 267 15.30 -4.43 2.75
CA LYS A 267 15.11 -4.38 4.19
C LYS A 267 16.16 -5.28 4.85
N LEU A 268 16.94 -4.71 5.76
CA LEU A 268 17.84 -5.43 6.63
C LEU A 268 17.18 -5.57 7.99
N GLN A 269 17.05 -6.78 8.48
CA GLN A 269 16.38 -7.08 9.75
C GLN A 269 17.39 -7.73 10.69
N TYR A 270 17.60 -7.12 11.84
CA TYR A 270 18.39 -7.66 12.93
C TYR A 270 17.47 -8.36 13.93
N ARG A 271 17.55 -9.69 13.98
CA ARG A 271 16.66 -10.55 14.74
C ARG A 271 15.19 -10.18 14.41
N ASP A 272 14.31 -10.19 15.40
CA ASP A 272 12.93 -9.68 15.27
C ASP A 272 12.77 -8.34 16.02
N LEU A 273 13.84 -7.57 16.17
CA LEU A 273 13.89 -6.36 16.99
C LEU A 273 13.96 -5.08 16.18
N LEU A 274 14.97 -4.98 15.30
CA LEU A 274 15.25 -3.76 14.55
C LEU A 274 15.31 -4.08 13.06
N TRP A 275 14.82 -3.17 12.25
CA TRP A 275 15.03 -3.25 10.80
C TRP A 275 15.34 -1.86 10.23
N LEU A 276 16.13 -1.86 9.17
CA LEU A 276 16.47 -0.71 8.35
C LEU A 276 16.05 -1.02 6.92
N GLY A 277 15.54 -0.02 6.21
CA GLY A 277 15.11 -0.18 4.83
C GLY A 277 15.58 0.97 3.95
N ALA A 278 15.79 0.66 2.69
CA ALA A 278 15.98 1.64 1.63
C ALA A 278 15.12 1.28 0.43
N SER A 279 14.59 2.31 -0.22
CA SER A 279 13.76 2.17 -1.41
C SER A 279 14.25 3.12 -2.49
N TYR A 280 14.22 2.65 -3.72
CA TYR A 280 14.40 3.47 -4.91
C TYR A 280 13.18 3.34 -5.81
N ARG A 281 12.49 4.44 -6.04
CA ARG A 281 11.37 4.53 -6.95
C ARG A 281 11.84 5.19 -8.24
N PHE A 282 11.78 4.44 -9.32
CA PHE A 282 12.27 4.89 -10.62
C PHE A 282 11.56 6.18 -11.05
N HIS A 283 12.35 7.20 -11.43
CA HIS A 283 11.92 8.53 -11.85
C HIS A 283 11.19 9.37 -10.78
N ASP A 284 11.14 8.92 -9.52
CA ASP A 284 10.46 9.66 -8.44
C ASP A 284 11.41 10.03 -7.30
N GLY A 285 12.12 9.06 -6.71
CA GLY A 285 13.01 9.37 -5.59
C GLY A 285 13.57 8.18 -4.83
N TYR A 286 14.13 8.49 -3.68
CA TYR A 286 14.69 7.54 -2.72
C TYR A 286 13.95 7.64 -1.39
N ALA A 287 13.87 6.53 -0.66
CA ALA A 287 13.38 6.55 0.71
C ALA A 287 14.32 5.79 1.65
N GLY A 288 14.49 6.32 2.84
CA GLY A 288 15.10 5.65 3.97
C GLY A 288 14.04 5.28 4.99
N MET A 289 14.16 4.10 5.60
CA MET A 289 13.18 3.57 6.53
C MET A 289 13.87 2.96 7.73
N VAL A 290 13.25 3.07 8.90
CA VAL A 290 13.69 2.44 10.14
C VAL A 290 12.48 1.97 10.94
N GLY A 291 12.62 0.87 11.65
CA GLY A 291 11.57 0.45 12.56
C GLY A 291 12.04 -0.53 13.61
N LEU A 292 11.18 -0.66 14.62
CA LEU A 292 11.38 -1.47 15.80
C LEU A 292 10.18 -2.38 16.01
N ASN A 293 10.44 -3.62 16.42
CA ASN A 293 9.45 -4.54 16.95
C ASN A 293 9.64 -4.64 18.45
N VAL A 294 8.59 -4.39 19.22
CA VAL A 294 8.67 -4.39 20.69
C VAL A 294 7.86 -5.55 21.26
N ALA A 295 8.58 -6.45 21.91
CA ALA A 295 8.03 -7.55 22.70
C ALA A 295 6.95 -8.39 21.97
N ASN A 296 7.07 -8.65 20.67
CA ASN A 296 6.06 -9.33 19.85
C ASN A 296 4.64 -8.74 19.94
N THR A 297 4.49 -7.56 20.52
CA THR A 297 3.19 -6.97 20.81
C THR A 297 2.91 -5.81 19.87
N PHE A 298 3.94 -5.02 19.57
CA PHE A 298 3.75 -3.88 18.73
C PHE A 298 4.99 -3.57 17.88
N ASN A 299 4.79 -2.97 16.73
CA ASN A 299 5.86 -2.46 15.89
C ASN A 299 5.63 -0.99 15.54
N ILE A 300 6.72 -0.29 15.29
CA ILE A 300 6.72 1.09 14.84
C ILE A 300 7.70 1.23 13.69
N GLY A 301 7.32 1.96 12.67
CA GLY A 301 8.17 2.26 11.53
C GLY A 301 8.05 3.73 11.12
N TYR A 302 9.16 4.29 10.68
CA TYR A 302 9.22 5.62 10.13
C TYR A 302 9.95 5.60 8.80
N SER A 303 9.45 6.36 7.82
CA SER A 303 10.14 6.59 6.57
C SER A 303 10.23 8.06 6.22
N TYR A 304 11.31 8.37 5.50
CA TYR A 304 11.52 9.66 4.87
C TYR A 304 11.81 9.46 3.38
N ASP A 305 10.99 10.11 2.51
CA ASP A 305 11.17 10.05 1.07
C ASP A 305 11.73 11.38 0.57
N TYR A 306 12.78 11.29 -0.24
CA TYR A 306 13.37 12.40 -0.95
C TYR A 306 13.04 12.28 -2.45
N THR A 307 12.31 13.24 -3.00
CA THR A 307 11.99 13.25 -4.43
C THR A 307 13.13 13.86 -5.25
N ILE A 308 13.42 13.26 -6.42
CA ILE A 308 14.36 13.78 -7.39
C ILE A 308 13.68 14.54 -8.54
N THR A 309 12.35 14.64 -8.49
CA THR A 309 11.57 15.40 -9.47
C THR A 309 11.69 16.92 -9.23
N PRO A 310 11.26 17.78 -10.17
CA PRO A 310 11.24 19.25 -9.96
C PRO A 310 10.48 19.70 -8.68
N LEU A 311 9.60 18.87 -8.14
CA LEU A 311 8.92 19.13 -6.87
C LEU A 311 9.88 19.29 -5.68
N ASN A 312 11.11 18.77 -5.79
CA ASN A 312 12.14 18.91 -4.75
C ASN A 312 12.48 20.40 -4.43
N THR A 313 12.31 21.29 -5.38
CA THR A 313 12.57 22.73 -5.16
C THR A 313 11.60 23.39 -4.18
N ALA A 314 10.41 22.83 -4.05
CA ALA A 314 9.32 23.37 -3.21
C ALA A 314 8.93 22.45 -2.05
N SER A 315 9.34 21.18 -2.06
CA SER A 315 9.03 20.19 -1.05
C SER A 315 10.21 19.94 -0.09
N LYS A 316 9.90 19.76 1.18
CA LYS A 316 10.86 19.32 2.22
C LYS A 316 10.85 17.79 2.40
N GLY A 317 10.42 17.03 1.38
CA GLY A 317 10.31 15.59 1.42
C GLY A 317 8.95 15.09 1.91
N THR A 318 8.87 13.79 2.14
CA THR A 318 7.66 13.09 2.58
C THR A 318 7.97 12.28 3.82
N HIS A 319 7.09 12.36 4.80
CA HIS A 319 7.21 11.62 6.05
C HIS A 319 6.07 10.62 6.18
N GLU A 320 6.37 9.40 6.62
CA GLU A 320 5.36 8.39 6.92
C GLU A 320 5.69 7.70 8.23
N LEU A 321 4.72 7.64 9.14
CA LEU A 321 4.78 6.92 10.40
C LEU A 321 3.77 5.79 10.36
N ILE A 322 4.18 4.58 10.77
CA ILE A 322 3.31 3.43 10.93
C ILE A 322 3.47 2.85 12.33
N ILE A 323 2.36 2.50 12.96
CA ILE A 323 2.32 1.80 14.24
C ILE A 323 1.44 0.57 14.05
N GLY A 324 1.94 -0.59 14.45
CA GLY A 324 1.22 -1.85 14.39
C GLY A 324 1.08 -2.50 15.76
N PHE A 325 -0.07 -3.10 16.01
CA PHE A 325 -0.38 -3.91 17.20
C PHE A 325 -0.60 -5.36 16.77
N LEU A 326 0.14 -6.28 17.37
CA LEU A 326 0.17 -7.71 17.05
C LEU A 326 -0.62 -8.47 18.12
N ILE A 327 -1.95 -8.48 17.99
CA ILE A 327 -2.86 -9.00 19.02
C ILE A 327 -2.90 -10.52 18.95
N GLY A 328 -2.44 -11.18 20.02
CA GLY A 328 -2.37 -12.63 20.11
C GLY A 328 -1.07 -13.23 19.56
N ASN A 329 -0.09 -12.40 19.21
CA ASN A 329 1.24 -12.86 18.83
C ASN A 329 2.00 -13.41 20.05
N ARG A 330 2.50 -14.65 19.96
CA ARG A 330 3.17 -15.35 21.06
C ARG A 330 4.60 -15.68 20.69
N TYR A 331 5.52 -15.59 21.64
CA TYR A 331 6.93 -15.92 21.44
C TYR A 331 7.17 -17.37 21.02
N ALA A 332 6.42 -18.29 21.58
CA ALA A 332 6.58 -19.73 21.37
C ALA A 332 5.78 -20.26 20.17
N ASP A 333 5.33 -19.40 19.26
CA ASP A 333 4.57 -19.82 18.10
C ASP A 333 5.50 -20.36 17.01
N THR A 334 5.41 -21.67 16.73
CA THR A 334 6.21 -22.39 15.73
C THR A 334 5.56 -22.39 14.35
N CYS A 335 4.38 -21.80 14.22
CA CYS A 335 3.64 -21.76 12.97
C CYS A 335 4.38 -20.91 11.92
N PRO A 336 4.29 -21.26 10.63
CA PRO A 336 4.80 -20.41 9.57
C PRO A 336 4.21 -19.01 9.66
N ARG A 337 5.07 -17.99 9.64
CA ARG A 337 4.71 -16.59 9.70
C ARG A 337 5.11 -15.90 8.42
N ASN A 338 4.42 -14.83 8.13
CA ASN A 338 4.88 -13.91 7.10
C ASN A 338 6.14 -13.18 7.58
N VAL A 339 7.17 -13.23 6.77
CA VAL A 339 8.48 -12.59 7.06
C VAL A 339 8.67 -11.28 6.30
N TRP A 340 7.68 -10.91 5.51
CA TRP A 340 7.75 -9.81 4.53
C TRP A 340 7.13 -8.53 5.02
#